data_2d166e34c18a21a5986731d25ff3e3fc
#
_entry.id   2d166e34c18a21a5986731d25ff3e3fc
#
_cell.length_a   1.000
_cell.length_b   1.000
_cell.length_c   1.000
_cell.angle_alpha   90.00
_cell.angle_beta   90.00
_cell.angle_gamma   90.00
#
_symmetry.space_group_name_H-M   'P 1'
#
loop_
_entity.id
_entity.type
_entity.pdbx_description
1 polymer ?
#
loop_
_entity_poly.entity_id
_entity_poly.type
_entity_poly.pdbx_seq_one_letter_code
_entity_poly.pdbx_strand_id
1 'polypeptide(L)'
;MENLQPESVSRETLIAQYFPGQIEAIQRYADFLVGAGIERGLIGPREGERIWDRHIFNCLPITQLLPEGASLFDIGSGAGLPGIVIALARPDVKVTLIEPLERRVEFLNEVVAAISSDLIEIEVIRGRAQDVKKSANFITARAVA
;
A
#
# COMPACT_ATOMS: atom_id res chain seq x y z
N MET A 1 31.13 -15.02 25.74
CA MET A 1 30.48 -15.11 24.41
C MET A 1 29.32 -14.14 24.40
N GLU A 2 29.51 -13.01 23.73
CA GLU A 2 28.43 -12.09 23.49
C GLU A 2 27.54 -12.70 22.40
N ASN A 3 26.29 -12.99 22.74
CA ASN A 3 25.27 -13.26 21.74
C ASN A 3 25.01 -11.97 20.97
N LEU A 4 25.74 -11.81 19.88
CA LEU A 4 25.39 -10.80 18.89
C LEU A 4 24.08 -11.21 18.23
N GLN A 5 22.97 -10.80 18.85
CA GLN A 5 21.71 -10.78 18.12
C GLN A 5 21.86 -9.74 17.02
N PRO A 6 21.48 -10.08 15.76
CA PRO A 6 21.49 -9.08 14.72
C PRO A 6 20.62 -7.90 15.19
N GLU A 7 21.19 -6.71 15.21
CA GLU A 7 20.46 -5.50 15.55
C GLU A 7 19.26 -5.41 14.62
N SER A 8 18.06 -5.36 15.18
CA SER A 8 16.85 -5.15 14.39
C SER A 8 16.96 -3.78 13.75
N VAL A 9 16.81 -3.72 12.42
CA VAL A 9 16.79 -2.46 11.68
C VAL A 9 15.62 -1.61 12.18
N SER A 10 15.86 -0.34 12.53
CA SER A 10 14.82 0.52 13.03
C SER A 10 13.77 0.82 11.95
N ARG A 11 12.53 1.12 12.40
CA ARG A 11 11.44 1.53 11.52
C ARG A 11 11.85 2.72 10.66
N GLU A 12 12.46 3.73 11.26
CA GLU A 12 12.88 4.95 10.58
C GLU A 12 13.90 4.67 9.48
N THR A 13 14.81 3.74 9.72
CA THR A 13 15.80 3.32 8.72
C THR A 13 15.12 2.64 7.53
N LEU A 14 14.17 1.75 7.78
CA LEU A 14 13.41 1.08 6.72
C LEU A 14 12.57 2.07 5.92
N ILE A 15 11.92 3.02 6.59
CA ILE A 15 11.13 4.05 5.92
C ILE A 15 12.02 4.88 4.99
N ALA A 16 13.17 5.33 5.48
CA ALA A 16 14.10 6.12 4.68
C ALA A 16 14.66 5.33 3.49
N GLN A 17 14.90 4.04 3.67
CA GLN A 17 15.45 3.17 2.63
C GLN A 17 14.44 2.87 1.51
N TYR A 18 13.20 2.55 1.87
CA TYR A 18 12.21 2.06 0.91
C TYR A 18 11.23 3.12 0.39
N PHE A 19 11.13 4.24 1.09
CA PHE A 19 10.22 5.34 0.71
C PHE A 19 10.95 6.68 0.58
N PRO A 20 12.08 6.74 -0.17
CA PRO A 20 12.82 8.00 -0.32
C PRO A 20 11.94 9.05 -1.00
N GLY A 21 11.87 10.25 -0.42
CA GLY A 21 11.01 11.32 -0.93
C GLY A 21 9.52 11.14 -0.64
N GLN A 22 9.11 10.05 0.03
CA GLN A 22 7.72 9.73 0.33
C GLN A 22 7.49 9.44 1.83
N ILE A 23 8.39 9.91 2.69
CA ILE A 23 8.33 9.62 4.13
C ILE A 23 7.03 10.15 4.76
N GLU A 24 6.67 11.39 4.47
CA GLU A 24 5.42 11.97 4.98
C GLU A 24 4.20 11.24 4.43
N ALA A 25 4.21 10.87 3.16
CA ALA A 25 3.10 10.19 2.52
C ALA A 25 2.85 8.81 3.14
N ILE A 26 3.89 8.01 3.37
CA ILE A 26 3.72 6.70 3.98
C ILE A 26 3.29 6.81 5.45
N GLN A 27 3.74 7.83 6.17
CA GLN A 27 3.30 8.09 7.53
C GLN A 27 1.82 8.50 7.57
N ARG A 28 1.38 9.36 6.65
CA ARG A 28 -0.05 9.69 6.52
C ARG A 28 -0.90 8.47 6.20
N TYR A 29 -0.42 7.63 5.32
CA TYR A 29 -1.12 6.39 5.00
C TYR A 29 -1.24 5.49 6.23
N ALA A 30 -0.16 5.31 6.98
CA ALA A 30 -0.19 4.55 8.23
C ALA A 30 -1.22 5.13 9.21
N ASP A 31 -1.30 6.46 9.34
CA ASP A 31 -2.29 7.12 10.18
C ASP A 31 -3.73 6.86 9.71
N PHE A 32 -3.98 6.87 8.41
CA PHE A 32 -5.27 6.47 7.85
C PHE A 32 -5.63 5.03 8.21
N LEU A 33 -4.67 4.12 8.13
CA LEU A 33 -4.91 2.71 8.45
C LEU A 33 -5.32 2.51 9.91
N VAL A 34 -4.61 3.15 10.84
CA VAL A 34 -4.90 3.00 12.29
C VAL A 34 -6.06 3.86 12.76
N GLY A 35 -6.41 4.91 12.03
CA GLY A 35 -7.56 5.78 12.29
C GLY A 35 -8.80 5.27 11.57
N ALA A 36 -9.10 5.87 10.44
CA ALA A 36 -10.28 5.56 9.64
C ALA A 36 -10.33 4.08 9.20
N GLY A 37 -9.19 3.47 8.92
CA GLY A 37 -9.13 2.06 8.51
C GLY A 37 -9.70 1.13 9.58
N ILE A 38 -9.32 1.32 10.83
CA ILE A 38 -9.86 0.54 11.96
C ILE A 38 -11.30 0.96 12.25
N GLU A 39 -11.56 2.25 12.33
CA GLU A 39 -12.89 2.80 12.65
C GLU A 39 -13.95 2.32 11.67
N ARG A 40 -13.63 2.28 10.38
CA ARG A 40 -14.56 1.85 9.32
C ARG A 40 -14.51 0.33 9.07
N GLY A 41 -13.74 -0.42 9.84
CA GLY A 41 -13.67 -1.89 9.75
C GLY A 41 -12.93 -2.44 8.54
N LEU A 42 -12.05 -1.66 7.90
CA LEU A 42 -11.19 -2.15 6.82
C LEU A 42 -9.99 -2.95 7.36
N ILE A 43 -9.59 -2.67 8.57
CA ILE A 43 -8.51 -3.35 9.28
C ILE A 43 -9.02 -3.73 10.66
N GLY A 44 -8.58 -4.87 11.17
CA GLY A 44 -8.98 -5.35 12.49
C GLY A 44 -8.57 -4.39 13.61
N PRO A 45 -9.39 -4.29 14.68
CA PRO A 45 -9.17 -3.29 15.74
C PRO A 45 -7.88 -3.49 16.53
N ARG A 46 -7.28 -4.68 16.46
CA ARG A 46 -6.04 -5.00 17.16
C ARG A 46 -4.79 -4.83 16.30
N GLU A 47 -4.95 -4.41 15.04
CA GLU A 47 -3.83 -4.35 14.09
C GLU A 47 -3.04 -3.04 14.16
N GLY A 48 -3.52 -2.03 14.89
CA GLY A 48 -2.87 -0.70 14.97
C GLY A 48 -1.39 -0.75 15.37
N GLU A 49 -1.03 -1.53 16.39
CA GLU A 49 0.35 -1.67 16.83
C GLU A 49 1.24 -2.44 15.86
N ARG A 50 0.62 -3.21 14.95
CA ARG A 50 1.31 -4.09 14.00
C ARG A 50 1.29 -3.56 12.58
N ILE A 51 0.77 -2.34 12.38
CA ILE A 51 0.52 -1.81 11.04
C ILE A 51 1.82 -1.73 10.22
N TRP A 52 2.92 -1.34 10.84
CA TRP A 52 4.20 -1.27 10.16
C TRP A 52 4.79 -2.65 9.90
N ASP A 53 4.93 -3.48 10.92
CA ASP A 53 5.65 -4.74 10.82
C ASP A 53 4.87 -5.81 10.03
N ARG A 54 3.56 -5.90 10.24
CA ARG A 54 2.74 -6.95 9.61
C ARG A 54 2.09 -6.53 8.31
N HIS A 55 1.85 -5.23 8.11
CA HIS A 55 1.10 -4.78 6.95
C HIS A 55 1.97 -4.00 5.98
N ILE A 56 2.56 -2.89 6.38
CA ILE A 56 3.33 -2.06 5.47
C ILE A 56 4.63 -2.75 5.04
N PHE A 57 5.47 -3.16 5.97
CA PHE A 57 6.76 -3.77 5.65
C PHE A 57 6.62 -5.15 5.00
N ASN A 58 5.54 -5.87 5.24
CA ASN A 58 5.25 -7.12 4.55
C ASN A 58 5.03 -6.94 3.04
N CYS A 59 4.71 -5.74 2.60
CA CYS A 59 4.55 -5.43 1.18
C CYS A 59 5.88 -5.12 0.47
N LEU A 60 6.96 -4.92 1.20
CA LEU A 60 8.24 -4.49 0.62
C LEU A 60 8.90 -5.50 -0.32
N PRO A 61 8.88 -6.82 -0.03
CA PRO A 61 9.51 -7.78 -0.95
C PRO A 61 8.97 -7.71 -2.38
N ILE A 62 7.67 -7.52 -2.55
CA ILE A 62 7.05 -7.45 -3.87
C ILE A 62 7.52 -6.20 -4.63
N THR A 63 7.84 -5.11 -3.95
CA THR A 63 8.33 -3.88 -4.59
C THR A 63 9.65 -4.09 -5.31
N GLN A 64 10.46 -5.03 -4.85
CA GLN A 64 11.77 -5.33 -5.42
C GLN A 64 11.68 -6.21 -6.67
N LEU A 65 10.54 -6.84 -6.91
CA LEU A 65 10.35 -7.76 -8.04
C LEU A 65 9.82 -7.05 -9.30
N LEU A 66 9.32 -5.83 -9.17
CA LEU A 66 8.70 -5.12 -10.28
C LEU A 66 9.75 -4.42 -11.14
N PRO A 67 9.72 -4.63 -12.48
CA PRO A 67 10.58 -3.88 -13.39
C PRO A 67 10.31 -2.38 -13.35
N GLU A 68 11.30 -1.60 -13.76
CA GLU A 68 11.17 -0.15 -13.87
C GLU A 68 10.01 0.21 -14.83
N GLY A 69 9.17 1.14 -14.39
CA GLY A 69 8.05 1.65 -15.18
C GLY A 69 6.89 0.68 -15.37
N ALA A 70 6.84 -0.40 -14.60
CA ALA A 70 5.76 -1.38 -14.68
C ALA A 70 4.39 -0.78 -14.37
N SER A 71 3.34 -1.38 -14.90
CA SER A 71 1.96 -1.11 -14.50
C SER A 71 1.43 -2.27 -13.67
N LEU A 72 0.63 -1.97 -12.65
CA LEU A 72 0.15 -2.96 -11.69
C LEU A 72 -1.32 -2.74 -11.35
N PHE A 73 -2.09 -3.82 -11.39
CA PHE A 73 -3.44 -3.86 -10.84
C PHE A 73 -3.41 -4.52 -9.46
N ASP A 74 -3.97 -3.84 -8.47
CA ASP A 74 -4.22 -4.40 -7.14
C ASP A 74 -5.70 -4.77 -7.05
N ILE A 75 -5.99 -6.06 -7.09
CA ILE A 75 -7.36 -6.58 -7.14
C ILE A 75 -7.88 -6.77 -5.72
N GLY A 76 -9.06 -6.18 -5.46
CA GLY A 76 -9.64 -6.24 -4.13
C GLY A 76 -8.81 -5.44 -3.12
N SER A 77 -8.47 -4.21 -3.47
CA SER A 77 -7.49 -3.40 -2.73
C SER A 77 -7.83 -3.19 -1.26
N GLY A 78 -9.10 -3.20 -0.89
CA GLY A 78 -9.52 -3.05 0.50
C GLY A 78 -8.99 -1.77 1.14
N ALA A 79 -8.08 -1.91 2.09
CA ALA A 79 -7.41 -0.80 2.75
C ALA A 79 -6.22 -0.23 1.95
N GLY A 80 -5.97 -0.74 0.73
CA GLY A 80 -4.88 -0.29 -0.13
C GLY A 80 -3.60 -1.08 -0.01
N LEU A 81 -3.65 -2.25 0.58
CA LEU A 81 -2.50 -3.13 0.77
C LEU A 81 -2.54 -4.28 -0.26
N PRO A 82 -1.50 -4.51 -1.05
CA PRO A 82 -0.21 -3.82 -1.07
C PRO A 82 -0.13 -2.59 -2.00
N GLY A 83 -1.18 -2.27 -2.74
CA GLY A 83 -1.13 -1.31 -3.84
C GLY A 83 -0.58 0.06 -3.48
N ILE A 84 -1.06 0.67 -2.39
CA ILE A 84 -0.60 2.01 -1.97
C ILE A 84 0.85 1.96 -1.50
N VAL A 85 1.25 0.91 -0.77
CA VAL A 85 2.66 0.74 -0.36
C VAL A 85 3.57 0.65 -1.58
N ILE A 86 3.16 -0.12 -2.60
CA ILE A 86 3.91 -0.25 -3.86
C ILE A 86 4.06 1.11 -4.54
N ALA A 87 2.97 1.87 -4.66
CA ALA A 87 3.00 3.18 -5.30
C ALA A 87 3.96 4.15 -4.61
N LEU A 88 4.01 4.13 -3.29
CA LEU A 88 4.89 5.02 -2.51
C LEU A 88 6.35 4.54 -2.51
N ALA A 89 6.58 3.23 -2.49
CA ALA A 89 7.93 2.67 -2.56
C ALA A 89 8.52 2.74 -3.98
N ARG A 90 7.67 2.67 -5.01
CA ARG A 90 8.04 2.63 -6.41
C ARG A 90 7.25 3.68 -7.19
N PRO A 91 7.63 4.98 -7.11
CA PRO A 91 6.95 6.05 -7.84
C PRO A 91 6.95 5.88 -9.36
N ASP A 92 7.88 5.09 -9.88
CA ASP A 92 7.96 4.72 -11.31
C ASP A 92 6.87 3.72 -11.75
N VAL A 93 6.22 3.03 -10.81
CA VAL A 93 5.19 2.04 -11.10
C VAL A 93 3.81 2.70 -11.11
N LYS A 94 3.04 2.42 -12.15
CA LYS A 94 1.66 2.91 -12.27
C LYS A 94 0.73 1.92 -11.58
N VAL A 95 0.07 2.34 -10.52
CA VAL A 95 -0.79 1.49 -9.70
C VAL A 95 -2.25 1.82 -9.92
N THR A 96 -3.05 0.80 -10.22
CA THR A 96 -4.51 0.90 -10.26
C THR A 96 -5.10 0.03 -9.17
N LEU A 97 -5.84 0.66 -8.27
CA LEU A 97 -6.54 -0.01 -7.18
C LEU A 97 -7.95 -0.35 -7.65
N ILE A 98 -8.30 -1.63 -7.66
CA ILE A 98 -9.60 -2.11 -8.12
C ILE A 98 -10.35 -2.68 -6.93
N GLU A 99 -11.49 -2.08 -6.59
CA GLU A 99 -12.27 -2.42 -5.40
C GLU A 99 -13.76 -2.33 -5.68
N PRO A 100 -14.55 -3.40 -5.46
CA PRO A 100 -15.99 -3.36 -5.75
C PRO A 100 -16.84 -2.63 -4.70
N LEU A 101 -16.40 -2.56 -3.44
CA LEU A 101 -17.21 -2.00 -2.36
C LEU A 101 -17.05 -0.49 -2.25
N GLU A 102 -18.17 0.22 -2.36
CA GLU A 102 -18.21 1.69 -2.32
C GLU A 102 -17.50 2.29 -1.12
N ARG A 103 -17.75 1.78 0.06
CA ARG A 103 -17.17 2.26 1.32
C ARG A 103 -15.63 2.17 1.33
N ARG A 104 -15.08 1.12 0.72
CA ARG A 104 -13.63 0.95 0.59
C ARG A 104 -13.06 1.87 -0.47
N VAL A 105 -13.78 2.07 -1.56
CA VAL A 105 -13.40 3.04 -2.60
C VAL A 105 -13.35 4.46 -2.03
N GLU A 106 -14.31 4.84 -1.20
CA GLU A 106 -14.29 6.14 -0.51
C GLU A 106 -13.04 6.31 0.35
N PHE A 107 -12.68 5.30 1.13
CA PHE A 107 -11.45 5.31 1.92
C PHE A 107 -10.22 5.46 1.02
N LEU A 108 -10.12 4.69 -0.05
CA LEU A 108 -8.99 4.76 -0.98
C LEU A 108 -8.88 6.13 -1.65
N ASN A 109 -10.00 6.73 -2.03
CA ASN A 109 -10.00 8.08 -2.62
C ASN A 109 -9.52 9.13 -1.62
N GLU A 110 -9.93 9.04 -0.35
CA GLU A 110 -9.47 9.93 0.70
C GLU A 110 -7.95 9.81 0.92
N VAL A 111 -7.46 8.58 0.97
CA VAL A 111 -6.01 8.31 1.11
C VAL A 111 -5.25 8.88 -0.08
N VAL A 112 -5.68 8.57 -1.29
CA VAL A 112 -4.99 9.02 -2.52
C VAL A 112 -4.94 10.54 -2.57
N ALA A 113 -6.03 11.22 -2.22
CA ALA A 113 -6.05 12.68 -2.16
C ALA A 113 -5.04 13.24 -1.15
N ALA A 114 -4.85 12.56 -0.02
CA ALA A 114 -3.93 13.00 1.04
C ALA A 114 -2.45 12.75 0.70
N ILE A 115 -2.14 11.75 -0.12
CA ILE A 115 -0.77 11.36 -0.44
C ILE A 115 -0.35 11.69 -1.86
N SER A 116 -1.25 12.23 -2.69
CA SER A 116 -0.96 12.49 -4.10
C SER A 116 0.15 13.52 -4.26
N SER A 117 0.98 13.30 -5.27
CA SER A 117 2.03 14.23 -5.70
C SER A 117 2.28 14.00 -7.19
N ASP A 118 3.04 14.89 -7.82
CA ASP A 118 3.42 14.74 -9.23
C ASP A 118 4.35 13.54 -9.47
N LEU A 119 4.89 12.94 -8.39
CA LEU A 119 5.85 11.84 -8.46
C LEU A 119 5.18 10.46 -8.55
N ILE A 120 3.91 10.34 -8.12
CA ILE A 120 3.21 9.06 -8.06
C ILE A 120 1.93 9.08 -8.89
N GLU A 121 1.61 7.93 -9.48
CA GLU A 121 0.41 7.76 -10.28
C GLU A 121 -0.42 6.60 -9.71
N ILE A 122 -1.54 6.94 -9.09
CA ILE A 122 -2.49 5.99 -8.52
C ILE A 122 -3.88 6.28 -9.08
N GLU A 123 -4.51 5.26 -9.65
CA GLU A 123 -5.90 5.30 -10.09
C GLU A 123 -6.74 4.39 -9.20
N VAL A 124 -7.91 4.84 -8.80
CA VAL A 124 -8.88 4.02 -8.04
C VAL A 124 -10.08 3.74 -8.95
N ILE A 125 -10.39 2.47 -9.13
CA ILE A 125 -11.53 2.03 -9.94
C ILE A 125 -12.48 1.23 -9.04
N ARG A 126 -13.74 1.68 -8.99
CA ARG A 126 -14.81 0.89 -8.37
C ARG A 126 -15.27 -0.16 -9.36
N GLY A 127 -15.10 -1.42 -9.01
CA GLY A 127 -15.52 -2.54 -9.87
C GLY A 127 -14.80 -3.82 -9.50
N ARG A 128 -15.12 -4.84 -10.28
CA ARG A 128 -14.46 -6.14 -10.22
C ARG A 128 -13.39 -6.23 -11.31
N ALA A 129 -12.41 -7.10 -11.11
CA ALA A 129 -11.32 -7.27 -12.07
C ALA A 129 -11.81 -7.54 -13.50
N GLN A 130 -12.84 -8.38 -13.65
CA GLN A 130 -13.40 -8.74 -14.95
C GLN A 130 -14.09 -7.58 -15.67
N ASP A 131 -14.47 -6.53 -14.96
CA ASP A 131 -15.16 -5.36 -15.53
C ASP A 131 -14.17 -4.28 -15.99
N VAL A 132 -12.89 -4.43 -15.69
CA VAL A 132 -11.86 -3.46 -16.05
C VAL A 132 -11.38 -3.74 -17.48
N LYS A 133 -11.54 -2.75 -18.36
CA LYS A 133 -11.19 -2.86 -19.79
C LYS A 133 -9.73 -2.47 -20.11
N LYS A 134 -8.96 -2.15 -19.10
CA LYS A 134 -7.55 -1.83 -19.21
C LYS A 134 -6.71 -3.08 -18.92
N SER A 135 -5.45 -3.06 -19.33
CA SER A 135 -4.49 -4.11 -18.99
C SER A 135 -3.32 -3.54 -18.19
N ALA A 136 -2.67 -4.40 -17.42
CA ALA A 136 -1.47 -4.08 -16.67
C ALA A 136 -0.43 -5.19 -16.86
N ASN A 137 0.84 -4.85 -16.61
CA ASN A 137 1.92 -5.84 -16.71
C ASN A 137 1.86 -6.87 -15.59
N PHE A 138 1.38 -6.44 -14.41
CA PHE A 138 1.33 -7.27 -13.20
C PHE A 138 0.01 -7.14 -12.50
N ILE A 139 -0.36 -8.18 -11.79
CA ILE A 139 -1.57 -8.21 -10.96
C ILE A 139 -1.18 -8.70 -9.58
N THR A 140 -1.63 -8.00 -8.54
CA THR A 140 -1.54 -8.46 -7.17
C THR A 140 -2.94 -8.61 -6.58
N ALA A 141 -3.05 -9.51 -5.62
CA ALA A 141 -4.26 -9.68 -4.82
C ALA A 141 -3.85 -10.18 -3.45
N ARG A 142 -4.46 -9.60 -2.41
CA ARG A 142 -4.20 -9.99 -1.02
C ARG A 142 -5.51 -10.37 -0.36
N ALA A 143 -5.54 -11.58 0.26
CA ALA A 143 -6.71 -12.06 1.01
C ALA A 143 -8.04 -11.91 0.26
N VAL A 144 -8.02 -12.24 -1.03
CA VAL A 144 -9.25 -12.30 -1.83
C VAL A 144 -9.98 -13.59 -1.48
N ALA A 145 -11.17 -13.46 -0.96
CA ALA A 145 -12.04 -14.59 -0.67
C ALA A 145 -12.77 -15.05 -1.94
#